data_f02dc804043724c072980d7dec70b3ab
#
_entry.id   f02dc804043724c072980d7dec70b3ab
#
_cell.length_a   1.000
_cell.length_b   1.000
_cell.length_c   1.000
_cell.angle_alpha   90.00
_cell.angle_beta   90.00
_cell.angle_gamma   90.00
#
_symmetry.space_group_name_H-M   'P 1'
#
loop_
_entity.id
_entity.type
_entity.pdbx_description
1 polymer ?
#
loop_
_entity_poly.entity_id
_entity_poly.type
_entity_poly.pdbx_seq_one_letter_code
_entity_poly.pdbx_strand_id
1 'polypeptide(L)'
;MKHESIVVVYDSCQAIAEEIADKLGAETVSVQSMNIRQIENSQSFVLAVEFQADGPLSPHWQYVSQLFRGTSLSGKNVAVMVALGNSLVNGIYAEAFNSELRLNGAHIVGDQLYAGTSGWNLDNWVCAVSPNL
;
A
#
# COMPACT_ATOMS: atom_id res chain seq x y z
N MET A 1 -7.48 17.92 -10.80
CA MET A 1 -8.22 17.85 -9.53
C MET A 1 -7.64 16.74 -8.66
N LYS A 2 -7.48 17.02 -7.41
CA LYS A 2 -6.90 16.06 -6.47
C LYS A 2 -7.94 15.03 -6.04
N HIS A 3 -7.55 13.74 -6.02
CA HIS A 3 -8.41 12.67 -5.51
C HIS A 3 -8.26 12.62 -3.99
N GLU A 4 -9.08 13.39 -3.29
CA GLU A 4 -9.01 13.50 -1.82
C GLU A 4 -9.26 12.18 -1.10
N SER A 5 -9.94 11.24 -1.76
CA SER A 5 -10.26 9.94 -1.19
C SER A 5 -9.18 8.87 -1.40
N ILE A 6 -8.09 9.21 -2.08
CA ILE A 6 -6.95 8.31 -2.28
C ILE A 6 -5.79 8.76 -1.39
N VAL A 7 -5.26 7.83 -0.62
CA VAL A 7 -4.13 8.07 0.29
C VAL A 7 -3.00 7.10 -0.04
N VAL A 8 -1.80 7.63 -0.20
CA VAL A 8 -0.58 6.83 -0.37
C VAL A 8 0.14 6.75 0.97
N VAL A 9 0.25 5.55 1.51
CA VAL A 9 0.84 5.31 2.83
C VAL A 9 2.27 4.80 2.66
N TYR A 10 3.21 5.40 3.37
CA TYR A 10 4.63 5.05 3.29
C TYR A 10 5.27 5.02 4.68
N ASP A 11 6.44 4.40 4.79
CA ASP A 11 7.27 4.45 6.00
C ASP A 11 8.56 5.22 5.72
N SER A 12 9.61 4.55 5.27
CA SER A 12 10.88 5.22 4.98
C SER A 12 11.05 5.64 3.52
N CYS A 13 10.29 5.04 2.60
CA CYS A 13 10.42 5.30 1.16
C CYS A 13 9.51 6.45 0.71
N GLN A 14 9.72 7.63 1.28
CA GLN A 14 8.87 8.80 1.03
C GLN A 14 8.92 9.26 -0.44
N ALA A 15 10.08 9.21 -1.07
CA ALA A 15 10.23 9.68 -2.45
C ALA A 15 9.35 8.89 -3.42
N ILE A 16 9.29 7.58 -3.25
CA ILE A 16 8.42 6.72 -4.07
C ILE A 16 6.95 7.07 -3.84
N ALA A 17 6.57 7.25 -2.58
CA ALA A 17 5.19 7.59 -2.23
C ALA A 17 4.77 8.93 -2.83
N GLU A 18 5.63 9.93 -2.77
CA GLU A 18 5.35 11.24 -3.34
C GLU A 18 5.20 11.19 -4.86
N GLU A 19 6.04 10.39 -5.52
CA GLU A 19 5.92 10.19 -6.97
C GLU A 19 4.60 9.54 -7.35
N ILE A 20 4.18 8.53 -6.61
CA ILE A 20 2.87 7.88 -6.83
C ILE A 20 1.75 8.88 -6.59
N ALA A 21 1.81 9.63 -5.51
CA ALA A 21 0.78 10.61 -5.16
C ALA A 21 0.64 11.70 -6.23
N ASP A 22 1.76 12.19 -6.75
CA ASP A 22 1.75 13.17 -7.82
C ASP A 22 1.04 12.64 -9.08
N LYS A 23 1.32 11.40 -9.45
CA LYS A 23 0.71 10.77 -10.63
C LYS A 23 -0.79 10.52 -10.45
N LEU A 24 -1.23 10.27 -9.23
CA LEU A 24 -2.63 9.98 -8.91
C LEU A 24 -3.43 11.22 -8.48
N GLY A 25 -2.77 12.33 -8.21
CA GLY A 25 -3.42 13.47 -7.57
C GLY A 25 -3.85 13.16 -6.15
N ALA A 26 -3.10 12.33 -5.45
CA ALA A 26 -3.43 11.84 -4.11
C ALA A 26 -2.59 12.52 -3.04
N GLU A 27 -2.92 12.24 -1.77
CA GLU A 27 -2.15 12.70 -0.62
C GLU A 27 -1.24 11.59 -0.12
N THR A 28 -0.14 11.96 0.54
CA THR A 28 0.72 11.00 1.22
C THR A 28 0.51 11.08 2.72
N VAL A 29 0.62 9.92 3.38
CA VAL A 29 0.54 9.84 4.84
C VAL A 29 1.63 8.88 5.31
N SER A 30 2.43 9.32 6.29
CA SER A 30 3.38 8.44 6.94
C SER A 30 2.64 7.34 7.71
N VAL A 31 3.15 6.13 7.64
CA VAL A 31 2.61 4.98 8.38
C VAL A 31 2.52 5.28 9.88
N GLN A 32 3.43 6.09 10.41
CA GLN A 32 3.43 6.49 11.82
C GLN A 32 2.31 7.44 12.19
N SER A 33 1.74 8.13 11.18
CA SER A 33 0.64 9.08 11.38
C SER A 33 -0.73 8.47 11.06
N MET A 34 -0.77 7.21 10.62
CA MET A 34 -2.04 6.54 10.30
C MET A 34 -2.87 6.32 11.56
N ASN A 35 -4.18 6.49 11.40
CA ASN A 35 -5.14 6.23 12.47
C ASN A 35 -6.45 5.71 11.85
N ILE A 36 -7.34 5.22 12.72
CA ILE A 36 -8.61 4.61 12.29
C ILE A 36 -9.47 5.60 11.49
N ARG A 37 -9.47 6.86 11.90
CA ARG A 37 -10.29 7.88 11.22
C ARG A 37 -9.84 8.08 9.77
N GLN A 38 -8.55 8.07 9.49
CA GLN A 38 -8.05 8.17 8.13
C GLN A 38 -8.47 6.97 7.30
N ILE A 39 -8.45 5.78 7.89
CA ILE A 39 -8.90 4.57 7.21
C ILE A 39 -10.39 4.67 6.87
N GLU A 40 -11.21 5.11 7.83
CA GLU A 40 -12.65 5.25 7.63
C GLU A 40 -12.99 6.30 6.57
N ASN A 41 -12.26 7.41 6.53
CA ASN A 41 -12.56 8.54 5.66
C ASN A 41 -11.97 8.43 4.25
N SER A 42 -11.10 7.47 4.00
CA SER A 42 -10.49 7.28 2.69
C SER A 42 -11.19 6.17 1.92
N GLN A 43 -11.39 6.37 0.62
CA GLN A 43 -12.02 5.36 -0.24
C GLN A 43 -11.00 4.37 -0.77
N SER A 44 -9.79 4.84 -1.07
CA SER A 44 -8.76 4.05 -1.72
C SER A 44 -7.41 4.28 -1.08
N PHE A 45 -6.60 3.24 -1.07
CA PHE A 45 -5.25 3.29 -0.50
C PHE A 45 -4.24 2.73 -1.48
N VAL A 46 -3.08 3.36 -1.53
CA VAL A 46 -1.87 2.76 -2.11
C VAL A 46 -0.92 2.55 -0.95
N LEU A 47 -0.54 1.30 -0.71
CA LEU A 47 0.33 0.95 0.41
C LEU A 47 1.72 0.64 -0.12
N ALA A 48 2.67 1.50 0.18
CA ALA A 48 4.09 1.29 -0.15
C ALA A 48 4.73 0.55 1.01
N VAL A 49 4.49 -0.76 1.06
CA VAL A 49 4.88 -1.59 2.21
C VAL A 49 6.37 -1.88 2.23
N GLU A 50 6.89 -2.14 3.42
CA GLU A 50 8.29 -2.46 3.64
C GLU A 50 8.42 -3.71 4.48
N PHE A 51 9.31 -4.60 4.05
CA PHE A 51 9.59 -5.85 4.74
C PHE A 51 11.00 -5.87 5.30
N GLN A 52 11.18 -6.59 6.39
CA GLN A 52 12.49 -6.80 6.98
C GLN A 52 13.32 -7.77 6.14
N ALA A 53 14.63 -7.69 6.24
CA ALA A 53 15.53 -8.54 5.47
C ALA A 53 15.33 -10.04 5.77
N ASP A 54 14.83 -10.38 6.96
CA ASP A 54 14.53 -11.75 7.37
C ASP A 54 13.12 -12.22 7.04
N GLY A 55 12.29 -11.37 6.43
CA GLY A 55 11.02 -11.77 5.85
C GLY A 55 9.78 -10.99 6.23
N PRO A 56 9.48 -10.75 7.52
CA PRO A 56 8.20 -10.16 7.92
C PRO A 56 8.10 -8.65 7.67
N LEU A 57 6.90 -8.12 7.79
CA LEU A 57 6.64 -6.69 7.71
C LEU A 57 7.53 -5.91 8.70
N SER A 58 7.96 -4.72 8.30
CA SER A 58 8.64 -3.81 9.20
C SER A 58 7.73 -3.43 10.38
N PRO A 59 8.31 -3.04 11.54
CA PRO A 59 7.51 -2.80 12.75
C PRO A 59 6.40 -1.77 12.58
N HIS A 60 6.62 -0.68 11.88
CA HIS A 60 5.60 0.34 11.65
C HIS A 60 4.45 -0.21 10.81
N TRP A 61 4.74 -1.05 9.81
CA TRP A 61 3.72 -1.67 9.00
C TRP A 61 2.94 -2.75 9.77
N GLN A 62 3.57 -3.40 10.74
CA GLN A 62 2.85 -4.31 11.64
C GLN A 62 1.80 -3.56 12.45
N TYR A 63 2.11 -2.36 12.91
CA TYR A 63 1.17 -1.50 13.61
C TYR A 63 -0.04 -1.14 12.74
N VAL A 64 0.21 -0.72 11.52
CA VAL A 64 -0.87 -0.36 10.58
C VAL A 64 -1.71 -1.57 10.20
N SER A 65 -1.08 -2.74 10.07
CA SER A 65 -1.81 -3.98 9.83
C SER A 65 -2.84 -4.26 10.94
N GLN A 66 -2.49 -3.97 12.19
CA GLN A 66 -3.41 -4.08 13.32
C GLN A 66 -4.57 -3.08 13.23
N LEU A 67 -4.30 -1.87 12.77
CA LEU A 67 -5.36 -0.88 12.54
C LEU A 67 -6.35 -1.37 11.48
N PHE A 68 -5.86 -1.98 10.41
CA PHE A 68 -6.72 -2.55 9.37
C PHE A 68 -7.59 -3.69 9.89
N ARG A 69 -7.08 -4.49 10.81
CA ARG A 69 -7.88 -5.55 11.46
C ARG A 69 -8.99 -4.98 12.31
N GLY A 70 -8.76 -3.84 12.95
CA GLY A 70 -9.73 -3.20 13.80
C GLY A 70 -10.77 -2.36 13.07
N THR A 71 -10.62 -2.20 11.75
CA THR A 71 -11.48 -1.33 10.95
C THR A 71 -11.90 -2.07 9.68
N SER A 72 -13.17 -1.99 9.34
CA SER A 72 -13.65 -2.62 8.11
C SER A 72 -13.07 -1.92 6.88
N LEU A 73 -12.53 -2.70 5.96
CA LEU A 73 -12.08 -2.23 4.65
C LEU A 73 -13.12 -2.52 3.56
N SER A 74 -14.31 -2.93 3.95
CA SER A 74 -15.38 -3.27 3.01
C SER A 74 -15.68 -2.10 2.08
N GLY A 75 -15.67 -2.36 0.77
CA GLY A 75 -15.92 -1.36 -0.25
C GLY A 75 -14.74 -0.47 -0.57
N LYS A 76 -13.60 -0.66 0.09
CA LYS A 76 -12.39 0.13 -0.17
C LYS A 76 -11.47 -0.57 -1.15
N ASN A 77 -10.82 0.22 -1.99
CA ASN A 77 -9.86 -0.26 -2.98
C ASN A 77 -8.44 -0.09 -2.46
N VAL A 78 -7.63 -1.13 -2.58
CA VAL A 78 -6.26 -1.11 -2.06
C VAL A 78 -5.30 -1.63 -3.11
N ALA A 79 -4.32 -0.83 -3.47
CA ALA A 79 -3.21 -1.25 -4.32
C ALA A 79 -1.95 -1.37 -3.44
N VAL A 80 -1.23 -2.47 -3.58
CA VAL A 80 -0.05 -2.74 -2.76
C VAL A 80 1.19 -2.77 -3.65
N MET A 81 2.19 -1.96 -3.28
CA MET A 81 3.52 -2.09 -3.86
C MET A 81 4.51 -2.37 -2.73
N VAL A 82 5.57 -3.10 -3.02
CA VAL A 82 6.62 -3.39 -2.06
C VAL A 82 7.76 -2.41 -2.30
N ALA A 83 7.84 -1.40 -1.44
CA ALA A 83 8.86 -0.36 -1.56
C ALA A 83 10.22 -0.83 -1.07
N LEU A 84 10.24 -1.78 -0.13
CA LEU A 84 11.45 -2.38 0.38
C LEU A 84 11.21 -3.86 0.63
N GLY A 85 11.90 -4.72 -0.13
CA GLY A 85 11.74 -6.17 -0.04
C GLY A 85 12.00 -6.83 -1.39
N ASN A 86 11.96 -8.16 -1.41
CA ASN A 86 12.10 -8.93 -2.65
C ASN A 86 11.19 -10.16 -2.64
N SER A 87 10.84 -10.64 -3.82
CA SER A 87 9.88 -11.73 -3.96
C SER A 87 10.39 -13.08 -3.43
N LEU A 88 11.70 -13.27 -3.38
CA LEU A 88 12.28 -14.54 -2.92
C LEU A 88 12.21 -14.68 -1.39
N VAL A 89 12.51 -13.61 -0.68
CA VAL A 89 12.54 -13.61 0.79
C VAL A 89 11.19 -13.23 1.38
N ASN A 90 10.55 -12.21 0.82
CA ASN A 90 9.36 -11.59 1.41
C ASN A 90 8.04 -12.03 0.77
N GLY A 91 8.10 -12.81 -0.33
CA GLY A 91 6.91 -13.14 -1.11
C GLY A 91 5.78 -13.80 -0.33
N ILE A 92 6.10 -14.75 0.56
CA ILE A 92 5.10 -15.41 1.40
C ILE A 92 4.43 -14.41 2.33
N TYR A 93 5.22 -13.52 2.92
CA TYR A 93 4.71 -12.48 3.83
C TYR A 93 3.87 -11.44 3.08
N ALA A 94 4.26 -11.11 1.86
CA ALA A 94 3.51 -10.19 1.02
C ALA A 94 2.15 -10.77 0.63
N GLU A 95 2.10 -12.04 0.27
CA GLU A 95 0.84 -12.72 -0.03
C GLU A 95 -0.05 -12.82 1.20
N ALA A 96 0.54 -13.12 2.37
CA ALA A 96 -0.20 -13.17 3.62
C ALA A 96 -0.81 -11.81 3.95
N PHE A 97 -0.07 -10.74 3.73
CA PHE A 97 -0.56 -9.37 3.94
C PHE A 97 -1.76 -9.08 3.03
N ASN A 98 -1.66 -9.40 1.75
CA ASN A 98 -2.77 -9.20 0.81
C ASN A 98 -4.00 -10.03 1.20
N SER A 99 -3.79 -11.28 1.59
CA SER A 99 -4.88 -12.16 2.03
C SER A 99 -5.59 -11.58 3.25
N GLU A 100 -4.84 -11.02 4.18
CA GLU A 100 -5.41 -10.38 5.37
C GLU A 100 -6.23 -9.14 5.00
N LEU A 101 -5.76 -8.33 4.07
CA LEU A 101 -6.53 -7.19 3.60
C LEU A 101 -7.86 -7.64 2.97
N ARG A 102 -7.85 -8.70 2.17
CA ARG A 102 -9.06 -9.27 1.57
C ARG A 102 -10.02 -9.79 2.64
N LEU A 103 -9.50 -10.44 3.67
CA LEU A 103 -10.32 -10.93 4.78
C LEU A 103 -10.99 -9.79 5.54
N ASN A 104 -10.39 -8.61 5.54
CA ASN A 104 -10.99 -7.41 6.13
C ASN A 104 -11.93 -6.66 5.17
N GLY A 105 -12.15 -7.21 3.99
CA GLY A 105 -13.12 -6.69 3.03
C GLY A 105 -12.55 -5.83 1.91
N ALA A 106 -11.23 -5.66 1.83
CA ALA A 106 -10.61 -4.84 0.81
C ALA A 106 -10.70 -5.48 -0.58
N HIS A 107 -10.90 -4.63 -1.58
CA HIS A 107 -10.74 -5.01 -2.98
C HIS A 107 -9.31 -4.69 -3.39
N ILE A 108 -8.51 -5.73 -3.65
CA ILE A 108 -7.11 -5.55 -4.06
C ILE A 108 -7.06 -5.21 -5.54
N VAL A 109 -6.44 -4.09 -5.87
CA VAL A 109 -6.37 -3.56 -7.23
C VAL A 109 -5.00 -3.87 -7.84
N GLY A 110 -4.99 -4.58 -8.95
CA GLY A 110 -3.78 -4.87 -9.70
C GLY A 110 -2.84 -5.86 -9.02
N ASP A 111 -1.68 -6.04 -9.63
CA ASP A 111 -0.64 -6.92 -9.13
C ASP A 111 0.31 -6.17 -8.20
N GLN A 112 0.99 -6.89 -7.32
CA GLN A 112 2.03 -6.29 -6.50
C GLN A 112 3.23 -5.90 -7.36
N LEU A 113 3.75 -4.69 -7.14
CA LEU A 113 4.98 -4.23 -7.74
C LEU A 113 6.08 -4.25 -6.68
N TYR A 114 7.23 -4.84 -7.02
CA TYR A 114 8.42 -4.80 -6.16
C TYR A 114 9.37 -3.74 -6.70
N ALA A 115 9.59 -2.68 -5.94
CA ALA A 115 10.47 -1.59 -6.34
C ALA A 115 11.91 -2.10 -6.50
N GLY A 116 12.58 -1.62 -7.54
CA GLY A 116 13.97 -1.95 -7.79
C GLY A 116 14.23 -3.29 -8.45
N THR A 117 13.19 -4.08 -8.74
CA THR A 117 13.36 -5.33 -9.47
C THR A 117 13.62 -5.07 -10.95
N SER A 118 14.28 -6.04 -11.62
CA SER A 118 14.50 -5.94 -13.06
C SER A 118 13.17 -5.78 -13.80
N GLY A 119 13.07 -4.78 -14.64
CA GLY A 119 11.87 -4.52 -15.44
C GLY A 119 10.74 -3.81 -14.71
N TRP A 120 10.91 -3.43 -13.44
CA TRP A 120 9.87 -2.69 -12.75
C TRP A 120 9.66 -1.31 -13.41
N ASN A 121 8.40 -0.91 -13.48
CA ASN A 121 8.06 0.36 -14.08
C ASN A 121 6.89 0.97 -13.30
N LEU A 122 7.21 2.01 -12.55
CA LEU A 122 6.23 2.66 -11.69
C LEU A 122 5.10 3.31 -12.49
N ASP A 123 5.44 3.96 -13.61
CA ASP A 123 4.44 4.61 -14.46
C ASP A 123 3.41 3.60 -14.98
N ASN A 124 3.88 2.46 -15.48
CA ASN A 124 2.98 1.42 -15.99
C ASN A 124 2.09 0.87 -14.88
N TRP A 125 2.66 0.65 -13.69
CA TRP A 125 1.89 0.14 -12.56
C TRP A 125 0.81 1.14 -12.13
N VAL A 126 1.17 2.42 -12.01
CA VAL A 126 0.21 3.46 -11.64
C VAL A 126 -0.90 3.56 -12.68
N CYS A 127 -0.57 3.50 -13.97
CA CYS A 127 -1.57 3.48 -15.03
C CYS A 127 -2.51 2.29 -14.92
N ALA A 128 -2.00 1.13 -14.51
CA ALA A 128 -2.80 -0.08 -14.38
C ALA A 128 -3.76 -0.03 -13.18
N VAL A 129 -3.35 0.54 -12.06
CA VAL A 129 -4.17 0.57 -10.84
C VAL A 129 -5.10 1.78 -10.77
N SER A 130 -4.71 2.90 -11.39
CA SER A 130 -5.42 4.17 -11.29
C SER A 130 -6.92 4.09 -11.64
N PRO A 131 -7.36 3.40 -12.72
CA PRO A 131 -8.78 3.36 -13.06
C PRO A 131 -9.66 2.72 -11.99
N ASN A 132 -9.09 1.91 -11.10
CA ASN A 132 -9.83 1.15 -10.10
C ASN A 132 -9.67 1.69 -8.67
N LEU A 133 -8.98 2.79 -8.53
CA LEU A 133 -8.80 3.44 -7.23
C LEU A 133 -9.85 4.53 -6.93
#